data_528bd6a46864135e8fb28f66726f2e12
#
_entry.id   528bd6a46864135e8fb28f66726f2e12
#
_cell.length_a   1.000
_cell.length_b   1.000
_cell.length_c   1.000
_cell.angle_alpha   90.00
_cell.angle_beta   90.00
_cell.angle_gamma   90.00
#
_symmetry.space_group_name_H-M   'P 1'
#
loop_
_entity.id
_entity.type
_entity.pdbx_description
1 polymer ?
#
loop_
_entity_poly.entity_id
_entity_poly.type
_entity_poly.pdbx_seq_one_letter_code
_entity_poly.pdbx_strand_id
1 'polypeptide(L)'
;MPGQIDVFEYGFGMNTTRFTGLVETFLMSSNTPIDENSCDLRFTFVVKKFGNTDITRGIGRAYVKEISRQLEQDIPVWENKVYLNRPVLVAEDGPIGLFRVWAKRQYCQSEG
;
A
#
# COMPACT_ATOMS: atom_id res chain seq x y z
N MET A 1 12.43 19.32 3.82
CA MET A 1 12.77 18.49 2.66
C MET A 1 11.53 17.83 2.11
N PRO A 2 11.27 17.92 0.82
CA PRO A 2 10.21 17.13 0.25
C PRO A 2 10.53 15.66 0.38
N GLY A 3 9.66 14.89 1.02
CA GLY A 3 9.76 13.45 1.04
C GLY A 3 9.38 12.86 -0.31
N GLN A 4 9.90 11.70 -0.63
CA GLN A 4 9.54 10.94 -1.81
C GLN A 4 8.88 9.63 -1.39
N ILE A 5 7.84 9.25 -2.11
CA ILE A 5 7.13 7.99 -1.89
C ILE A 5 7.22 7.17 -3.17
N ASP A 6 7.82 6.01 -3.09
CA ASP A 6 7.92 5.06 -4.20
C ASP A 6 7.15 3.79 -3.83
N VAL A 7 6.25 3.37 -4.71
CA VAL A 7 5.45 2.16 -4.52
C VAL A 7 5.81 1.13 -5.56
N PHE A 8 6.08 -0.08 -5.12
CA PHE A 8 6.43 -1.22 -5.98
C PHE A 8 5.45 -2.37 -5.76
N GLU A 9 4.87 -2.87 -6.82
CA GLU A 9 3.99 -4.05 -6.80
C GLU A 9 4.78 -5.31 -7.15
N TYR A 10 4.66 -6.32 -6.28
CA TYR A 10 5.33 -7.62 -6.46
C TYR A 10 4.30 -8.73 -6.62
N GLY A 11 3.59 -8.71 -7.73
CA GLY A 11 2.44 -9.58 -7.90
C GLY A 11 1.18 -9.00 -7.27
N PHE A 12 0.06 -9.66 -7.48
CA PHE A 12 -1.23 -9.20 -6.98
C PHE A 12 -1.38 -9.54 -5.50
N GLY A 13 -1.49 -8.54 -4.67
CA GLY A 13 -1.69 -8.70 -3.23
C GLY A 13 -0.47 -8.41 -2.37
N MET A 14 0.67 -8.07 -2.96
CA MET A 14 1.85 -7.66 -2.20
C MET A 14 2.47 -6.41 -2.81
N ASN A 15 2.67 -5.40 -2.00
CA ASN A 15 3.41 -4.22 -2.42
C ASN A 15 4.38 -3.73 -1.35
N THR A 16 5.34 -2.94 -1.77
CA THR A 16 6.22 -2.23 -0.87
C THR A 16 6.14 -0.74 -1.16
N THR A 17 6.13 0.05 -0.11
CA THR A 17 6.16 1.51 -0.19
C THR A 17 7.43 2.00 0.49
N ARG A 18 8.22 2.75 -0.23
CA ARG A 18 9.43 3.36 0.30
C ARG A 18 9.17 4.84 0.53
N PHE A 19 9.37 5.26 1.76
CA PHE A 19 9.33 6.66 2.14
C PHE A 19 10.75 7.17 2.32
N THR A 20 11.14 8.16 1.53
CA THR A 20 12.41 8.85 1.67
C THR A 20 12.14 10.27 2.17
N GLY A 21 12.93 10.72 3.10
CA GLY A 21 12.79 12.02 3.74
C GLY A 21 13.77 12.12 4.90
N LEU A 22 13.27 12.50 6.06
CA LEU A 22 14.10 12.60 7.26
C LEU A 22 14.66 11.23 7.67
N VAL A 23 13.85 10.19 7.57
CA VAL A 23 14.25 8.80 7.83
C VAL A 23 13.69 7.90 6.74
N GLU A 24 14.54 7.03 6.19
CA GLU A 24 14.13 6.07 5.19
C GLU A 24 13.33 4.95 5.85
N THR A 25 12.12 4.74 5.37
CA THR A 25 11.20 3.73 5.91
C THR A 25 10.62 2.90 4.78
N PHE A 26 10.55 1.57 4.98
CA PHE A 26 9.84 0.65 4.12
C PHE A 26 8.56 0.18 4.79
N LEU A 27 7.47 0.26 4.06
CA LEU A 27 6.21 -0.36 4.42
C LEU A 27 5.95 -1.52 3.46
N MET A 28 5.89 -2.72 3.98
CA MET A 28 5.49 -3.89 3.22
C MET A 28 4.03 -4.20 3.55
N SER A 29 3.18 -4.21 2.55
CA SER A 29 1.79 -4.58 2.71
C SER A 29 1.49 -5.87 1.96
N SER A 30 0.77 -6.77 2.62
CA SER A 30 0.31 -8.01 2.03
C SER A 30 -1.19 -8.13 2.22
N ASN A 31 -1.87 -8.55 1.16
CA ASN A 31 -3.32 -8.69 1.11
C ASN A 31 -3.64 -10.12 0.70
N THR A 32 -4.28 -10.86 1.60
CA THR A 32 -4.67 -12.24 1.37
C THR A 32 -6.18 -12.35 1.35
N PRO A 33 -6.80 -12.77 0.25
CA PRO A 33 -8.25 -12.95 0.22
C PRO A 33 -8.68 -14.08 1.15
N ILE A 34 -9.72 -13.85 1.94
CA ILE A 34 -10.34 -14.85 2.81
C ILE A 34 -11.55 -15.44 2.10
N ASP A 35 -12.40 -14.57 1.55
CA ASP A 35 -13.56 -14.94 0.75
C ASP A 35 -13.83 -13.84 -0.29
N GLU A 36 -14.96 -13.89 -0.98
CA GLU A 36 -15.31 -12.94 -2.03
C GLU A 36 -15.43 -11.50 -1.54
N ASN A 37 -15.68 -11.30 -0.25
CA ASN A 37 -15.97 -9.99 0.34
C ASN A 37 -14.98 -9.57 1.42
N SER A 38 -14.02 -10.43 1.76
CA SER A 38 -13.11 -10.18 2.88
C SER A 38 -11.68 -10.51 2.51
N CYS A 39 -10.76 -9.74 3.05
CA CYS A 39 -9.33 -10.01 2.92
C CYS A 39 -8.60 -9.72 4.24
N ASP A 40 -7.45 -10.38 4.41
CA ASP A 40 -6.52 -10.10 5.50
C ASP A 40 -5.43 -9.17 4.98
N LEU A 41 -5.33 -8.00 5.56
CA LEU A 41 -4.37 -6.98 5.19
C LEU A 41 -3.35 -6.81 6.31
N ARG A 42 -2.08 -7.06 6.01
CA ARG A 42 -0.99 -6.98 6.97
C ARG A 42 0.05 -5.97 6.52
N PHE A 43 0.57 -5.23 7.48
CA PHE A 43 1.60 -4.23 7.26
C PHE A 43 2.83 -4.53 8.10
N THR A 44 3.99 -4.46 7.48
CA THR A 44 5.29 -4.59 8.16
C THR A 44 6.11 -3.34 7.87
N PHE A 45 6.63 -2.73 8.93
CA PHE A 45 7.42 -1.52 8.84
C PHE A 45 8.89 -1.83 9.12
N VAL A 46 9.76 -1.35 8.24
CA VAL A 46 11.22 -1.43 8.41
C VAL A 46 11.78 -0.02 8.35
N VAL A 47 12.43 0.41 9.41
CA VAL A 47 13.01 1.76 9.53
C VAL A 47 14.52 1.66 9.51
N LYS A 48 15.15 2.43 8.61
CA LYS A 48 16.61 2.49 8.55
C LYS A 48 17.15 3.11 9.83
N LYS A 49 18.20 2.50 10.36
CA LYS A 49 18.84 2.98 11.58
C LYS A 49 19.34 4.42 11.40
N PHE A 50 18.95 5.28 12.31
CA PHE A 50 19.33 6.70 12.32
C PHE A 50 19.80 7.06 13.74
N GLY A 51 21.05 7.54 13.85
CA GLY A 51 21.62 7.84 15.15
C GLY A 51 21.83 6.58 15.99
N ASN A 52 21.43 6.61 17.26
CA ASN A 52 21.50 5.45 18.15
C ASN A 52 20.21 4.61 18.05
N THR A 53 20.22 3.44 18.69
CA THR A 53 19.07 2.51 18.67
C THR A 53 17.82 3.12 19.29
N ASP A 54 17.95 3.91 20.34
CA ASP A 54 16.79 4.50 21.04
C ASP A 54 16.13 5.59 20.19
N ILE A 55 16.91 6.43 19.52
CA ILE A 55 16.43 7.46 18.58
C ILE A 55 15.71 6.76 17.41
N THR A 56 16.32 5.75 16.81
CA THR A 56 15.71 5.01 15.70
C THR A 56 14.40 4.37 16.11
N ARG A 57 14.35 3.77 17.29
CA ARG A 57 13.15 3.10 17.80
C ARG A 57 12.02 4.12 18.07
N GLY A 58 12.34 5.28 18.64
CA GLY A 58 11.39 6.35 18.89
C GLY A 58 10.78 6.91 17.61
N ILE A 59 11.62 7.20 16.61
CA ILE A 59 11.18 7.69 15.30
C ILE A 59 10.34 6.62 14.59
N GLY A 60 10.77 5.37 14.62
CA GLY A 60 10.04 4.26 14.03
C GLY A 60 8.64 4.10 14.59
N ARG A 61 8.50 4.18 15.92
CA ARG A 61 7.20 4.13 16.59
C ARG A 61 6.28 5.29 16.19
N ALA A 62 6.84 6.49 16.06
CA ALA A 62 6.08 7.66 15.62
C ALA A 62 5.57 7.49 14.19
N TYR A 63 6.40 6.97 13.28
CA TYR A 63 6.00 6.66 11.91
C TYR A 63 4.89 5.62 11.86
N VAL A 64 5.05 4.51 12.57
CA VAL A 64 4.05 3.43 12.63
C VAL A 64 2.72 3.96 13.14
N LYS A 65 2.75 4.75 14.21
CA LYS A 65 1.53 5.34 14.78
C LYS A 65 0.82 6.25 13.78
N GLU A 66 1.54 7.13 13.08
CA GLU A 66 0.96 8.07 12.14
C GLU A 66 0.43 7.36 10.88
N ILE A 67 1.19 6.42 10.32
CA ILE A 67 0.74 5.67 9.16
C ILE A 67 -0.46 4.79 9.52
N SER A 68 -0.45 4.15 10.68
CA SER A 68 -1.59 3.36 11.15
C SER A 68 -2.85 4.21 11.30
N ARG A 69 -2.71 5.42 11.81
CA ARG A 69 -3.82 6.36 11.92
C ARG A 69 -4.41 6.71 10.54
N GLN A 70 -3.56 6.96 9.55
CA GLN A 70 -3.99 7.24 8.18
C GLN A 70 -4.69 6.04 7.55
N LEU A 71 -4.15 4.84 7.75
CA LEU A 71 -4.75 3.60 7.25
C LEU A 71 -6.12 3.34 7.88
N GLU A 72 -6.28 3.58 9.16
CA GLU A 72 -7.58 3.46 9.83
C GLU A 72 -8.63 4.40 9.25
N GLN A 73 -8.21 5.60 8.81
CA GLN A 73 -9.11 6.53 8.13
C GLN A 73 -9.50 6.06 6.73
N ASP A 74 -8.66 5.28 6.08
CA ASP A 74 -8.90 4.75 4.74
C ASP A 74 -9.82 3.51 4.73
N ILE A 75 -9.87 2.77 5.83
CA ILE A 75 -10.66 1.52 5.92
C ILE A 75 -12.13 1.73 5.54
N PRO A 76 -12.86 2.74 6.06
CA PRO A 76 -14.25 2.95 5.66
C PRO A 76 -14.41 3.24 4.16
N VAL A 77 -13.44 3.89 3.55
CA VAL A 77 -13.44 4.16 2.11
C VAL A 77 -13.30 2.85 1.33
N TRP A 78 -12.36 2.00 1.74
CA TRP A 78 -12.12 0.69 1.09
C TRP A 78 -13.31 -0.25 1.24
N GLU A 79 -13.92 -0.29 2.43
CA GLU A 79 -15.09 -1.15 2.71
C GLU A 79 -16.32 -0.78 1.89
N ASN A 80 -16.42 0.47 1.47
CA ASN A 80 -17.55 0.99 0.71
C ASN A 80 -17.23 1.22 -0.78
N LYS A 81 -16.05 0.80 -1.22
CA LYS A 81 -15.59 0.97 -2.59
C LYS A 81 -16.19 -0.09 -3.49
N VAL A 82 -16.67 0.34 -4.66
CA VAL A 82 -17.24 -0.54 -5.68
C VAL A 82 -16.30 -0.60 -6.88
N TYR A 83 -16.05 -1.81 -7.40
CA TYR A 83 -15.30 -1.97 -8.63
C TYR A 83 -16.15 -1.52 -9.83
N LEU A 84 -15.61 -0.60 -10.62
CA LEU A 84 -16.22 -0.12 -11.84
C LEU A 84 -15.49 -0.69 -13.06
N ASN A 85 -16.22 -1.35 -13.96
CA ASN A 85 -15.63 -1.87 -15.21
C ASN A 85 -15.09 -0.73 -16.08
N ARG A 86 -15.76 0.43 -16.05
CA ARG A 86 -15.36 1.64 -16.77
C ARG A 86 -15.19 2.77 -15.77
N PRO A 87 -14.00 2.89 -15.15
CA PRO A 87 -13.76 3.95 -14.17
C PRO A 87 -13.72 5.32 -14.85
N VAL A 88 -14.18 6.33 -14.14
CA VAL A 88 -14.01 7.73 -14.55
C VAL A 88 -12.64 8.19 -14.07
N LEU A 89 -11.72 8.42 -15.00
CA LEU A 89 -10.35 8.81 -14.72
C LEU A 89 -10.09 10.23 -15.24
N VAL A 90 -9.21 10.94 -14.54
CA VAL A 90 -8.70 12.25 -14.95
C VAL A 90 -7.20 12.14 -15.24
N ALA A 91 -6.64 13.14 -15.91
CA ALA A 91 -5.23 13.10 -16.35
C ALA A 91 -4.24 12.94 -15.19
N GLU A 92 -4.57 13.42 -14.01
CA GLU A 92 -3.73 13.37 -12.82
C GLU A 92 -3.78 12.05 -12.06
N ASP A 93 -4.65 11.11 -12.45
CA ASP A 93 -4.82 9.83 -11.74
C ASP A 93 -3.65 8.84 -11.95
N GLY A 94 -2.70 9.18 -12.81
CA GLY A 94 -1.56 8.33 -13.10
C GLY A 94 -1.93 7.12 -13.97
N PRO A 95 -1.09 6.07 -14.00
CA PRO A 95 -1.23 4.95 -14.94
C PRO A 95 -2.23 3.88 -14.47
N ILE A 96 -3.42 4.27 -14.04
CA ILE A 96 -4.45 3.34 -13.52
C ILE A 96 -4.90 2.34 -14.59
N GLY A 97 -5.03 2.78 -15.84
CA GLY A 97 -5.38 1.90 -16.97
C GLY A 97 -4.37 0.77 -17.15
N LEU A 98 -3.08 1.09 -17.10
CA LEU A 98 -2.00 0.12 -17.20
C LEU A 98 -1.99 -0.82 -16.00
N PHE A 99 -2.20 -0.29 -14.80
CA PHE A 99 -2.32 -1.09 -13.58
C PHE A 99 -3.45 -2.12 -13.70
N ARG A 100 -4.61 -1.72 -14.19
CA ARG A 100 -5.75 -2.63 -14.38
C ARG A 100 -5.48 -3.74 -15.39
N VAL A 101 -4.78 -3.43 -16.47
CA VAL A 101 -4.34 -4.45 -17.45
C VAL A 101 -3.39 -5.45 -16.80
N TRP A 102 -2.43 -4.96 -16.04
CA TRP A 102 -1.51 -5.81 -15.28
C TRP A 102 -2.25 -6.68 -14.26
N ALA A 103 -3.19 -6.10 -13.51
CA ALA A 103 -3.96 -6.80 -12.49
C ALA A 103 -4.80 -7.93 -13.08
N LYS A 104 -5.40 -7.74 -14.24
CA LYS A 104 -6.18 -8.78 -14.92
C LYS A 104 -5.37 -10.03 -15.23
N ARG A 105 -4.07 -9.89 -15.49
CA ARG A 105 -3.18 -11.02 -15.77
C ARG A 105 -2.95 -11.92 -14.56
N GLN A 106 -3.25 -11.42 -13.35
CA GLN A 106 -3.08 -12.16 -12.11
C GLN A 106 -4.27 -13.06 -11.78
N TYR A 107 -5.40 -12.87 -12.46
CA TYR A 107 -6.58 -13.70 -12.27
C TYR A 107 -6.54 -14.92 -13.16
N CYS A 108 -6.91 -16.07 -12.61
CA CYS A 108 -7.13 -17.26 -13.41
C CYS A 108 -8.36 -17.06 -14.28
N GLN A 109 -8.22 -17.33 -15.59
CA GLN A 109 -9.38 -17.37 -16.46
C GLN A 109 -10.09 -18.69 -16.19
N SER A 110 -11.32 -18.61 -15.73
CA SER A 110 -12.18 -19.78 -15.69
C SER A 110 -12.56 -20.13 -17.13
N GLU A 111 -12.10 -21.26 -17.60
CA GLU A 111 -12.63 -21.85 -18.82
C GLU A 111 -14.04 -22.36 -18.53
N GLY A 112 -15.01 -21.70 -19.08
CA GLY A 112 -16.37 -22.18 -18.90
C GLY A 112 -17.29 -21.56 -19.88
#